data_5ab1aeff95a56ee05129cc8cae052c15
#
_entry.id   5ab1aeff95a56ee05129cc8cae052c15
#
_cell.length_a   1.000
_cell.length_b   1.000
_cell.length_c   1.000
_cell.angle_alpha   90.00
_cell.angle_beta   90.00
_cell.angle_gamma   90.00
#
_symmetry.space_group_name_H-M   'P 1'
#
loop_
_entity.id
_entity.type
_entity.pdbx_description
1 polymer ?
#
loop_
_entity_poly.entity_id
_entity_poly.type
_entity_poly.pdbx_seq_one_letter_code
_entity_poly.pdbx_strand_id
1 'polypeptide(L)'
;MLRSLADLDVNQSSVNLRGVQRERMPPTEWRRKVGYLPAESRWWSETVGEHFPRVQADILSQLGFEGEVLTWQVERLSSGERQRLALARLLSNQPQVLLLDEPTANLDPVSTQRVERLVMDYLRRKQAACLWVTHATDQIERIASRIFYLDRHGLGQKMAT
;
A
#
# COMPACT_ATOMS: atom_id res chain seq x y z
N MET A 1 -4.18 -3.52 13.61
CA MET A 1 -3.79 -2.08 13.64
C MET A 1 -4.01 -1.38 12.28
N LEU A 2 -3.36 -1.75 11.18
CA LEU A 2 -3.53 -1.04 9.88
C LEU A 2 -4.99 -1.02 9.41
N ARG A 3 -5.71 -2.13 9.52
CA ARG A 3 -7.12 -2.25 9.15
C ARG A 3 -8.02 -1.28 9.92
N SER A 4 -7.74 -1.06 11.22
CA SER A 4 -8.48 -0.10 12.04
C SER A 4 -8.24 1.34 11.59
N LEU A 5 -7.01 1.69 11.19
CA LEU A 5 -6.69 3.00 10.61
C LEU A 5 -7.37 3.22 9.24
N ALA A 6 -7.54 2.14 8.46
CA ALA A 6 -8.25 2.16 7.18
C ALA A 6 -9.78 2.17 7.31
N ASP A 7 -10.33 2.18 8.53
CA ASP A 7 -11.76 2.06 8.79
C ASP A 7 -12.38 0.75 8.26
N LEU A 8 -11.63 -0.34 8.39
CA LEU A 8 -12.07 -1.69 7.99
C LEU A 8 -12.44 -2.57 9.18
N ASP A 9 -12.04 -2.19 10.39
CA ASP A 9 -12.38 -2.87 11.65
C ASP A 9 -12.95 -1.83 12.63
N VAL A 10 -13.91 -2.26 13.43
CA VAL A 10 -14.45 -1.42 14.50
C VAL A 10 -13.34 -1.09 15.51
N ASN A 11 -13.14 0.16 15.80
CA ASN A 11 -12.20 0.62 16.83
C ASN A 11 -12.73 1.87 17.54
N GLN A 12 -12.29 2.05 18.79
CA GLN A 12 -12.67 3.20 19.63
C GLN A 12 -11.62 4.32 19.62
N SER A 13 -10.56 4.18 18.80
CA SER A 13 -9.48 5.15 18.74
C SER A 13 -9.86 6.34 17.86
N SER A 14 -9.55 7.55 18.32
CA SER A 14 -9.66 8.74 17.49
C SER A 14 -8.55 8.77 16.44
N VAL A 15 -8.92 8.90 15.18
CA VAL A 15 -7.99 9.00 14.06
C VAL A 15 -8.25 10.29 13.30
N ASN A 16 -7.18 11.05 13.03
CA ASN A 16 -7.25 12.33 12.33
C ASN A 16 -6.41 12.31 11.07
N LEU A 17 -6.96 12.84 9.98
CA LEU A 17 -6.24 13.11 8.74
C LEU A 17 -6.27 14.62 8.49
N ARG A 18 -5.10 15.28 8.57
CA ARG A 18 -4.96 16.74 8.37
C ARG A 18 -5.94 17.55 9.23
N GLY A 19 -6.13 17.17 10.49
CA GLY A 19 -7.04 17.86 11.44
C GLY A 19 -8.51 17.46 11.32
N VAL A 20 -8.90 16.64 10.35
CA VAL A 20 -10.27 16.14 10.21
C VAL A 20 -10.36 14.76 10.86
N GLN A 21 -11.24 14.62 11.85
CA GLN A 21 -11.52 13.33 12.49
C GLN A 21 -12.21 12.36 11.51
N ARG A 22 -11.85 11.07 11.58
CA ARG A 22 -12.44 10.02 10.75
C ARG A 22 -13.97 10.02 10.82
N GLU A 23 -14.54 10.18 12.02
CA GLU A 23 -15.98 10.16 12.30
C GLU A 23 -16.74 11.29 11.61
N ARG A 24 -16.04 12.37 11.20
CA ARG A 24 -16.60 13.50 10.46
C ARG A 24 -16.54 13.32 8.94
N MET A 25 -16.04 12.20 8.47
CA MET A 25 -15.89 11.92 7.04
C MET A 25 -16.68 10.65 6.66
N PRO A 26 -17.40 10.64 5.52
CA PRO A 26 -18.04 9.42 5.04
C PRO A 26 -17.02 8.28 4.89
N PRO A 27 -17.33 7.04 5.30
CA PRO A 27 -16.41 5.90 5.24
C PRO A 27 -15.80 5.66 3.84
N THR A 28 -16.59 5.88 2.80
CA THR A 28 -16.12 5.75 1.41
C THR A 28 -15.09 6.80 1.03
N GLU A 29 -15.25 8.02 1.51
CA GLU A 29 -14.28 9.10 1.31
C GLU A 29 -12.99 8.84 2.12
N TRP A 30 -13.12 8.40 3.38
CA TRP A 30 -11.98 8.03 4.21
C TRP A 30 -11.13 6.96 3.53
N ARG A 31 -11.73 5.84 3.11
CA ARG A 31 -11.04 4.71 2.47
C ARG A 31 -10.42 5.07 1.12
N ARG A 32 -10.90 6.10 0.45
CA ARG A 32 -10.25 6.63 -0.76
C ARG A 32 -9.01 7.45 -0.42
N LYS A 33 -9.00 8.19 0.71
CA LYS A 33 -7.86 8.99 1.15
C LYS A 33 -6.82 8.19 1.91
N VAL A 34 -7.25 7.16 2.64
CA VAL A 34 -6.41 6.26 3.43
C VAL A 34 -6.44 4.88 2.77
N GLY A 35 -5.51 4.66 1.88
CA GLY A 35 -5.42 3.43 1.11
C GLY A 35 -4.72 2.32 1.88
N TYR A 36 -5.29 1.12 1.90
CA TYR A 36 -4.72 -0.05 2.58
C TYR A 36 -4.38 -1.15 1.57
N LEU A 37 -3.15 -1.62 1.61
CA LEU A 37 -2.68 -2.80 0.89
C LEU A 37 -2.44 -3.92 1.91
N PRO A 38 -3.24 -4.98 1.93
CA PRO A 38 -3.01 -6.15 2.78
C PRO A 38 -1.87 -7.01 2.24
N ALA A 39 -1.28 -7.84 3.11
CA ALA A 39 -0.28 -8.83 2.73
C ALA A 39 -0.78 -9.80 1.65
N GLU A 40 -2.06 -10.16 1.71
CA GLU A 40 -2.75 -10.94 0.67
C GLU A 40 -3.87 -10.11 0.06
N SER A 41 -3.70 -9.70 -1.19
CA SER A 41 -4.67 -8.88 -1.92
C SER A 41 -5.79 -9.73 -2.52
N ARG A 42 -7.02 -9.25 -2.40
CA ARG A 42 -8.20 -9.91 -2.98
C ARG A 42 -8.45 -9.45 -4.41
N TRP A 43 -8.88 -10.42 -5.23
CA TRP A 43 -9.28 -10.27 -6.61
C TRP A 43 -10.65 -10.91 -6.78
N TRP A 44 -11.60 -10.23 -7.47
CA TRP A 44 -13.01 -10.63 -7.53
C TRP A 44 -13.57 -10.71 -8.95
N SER A 45 -12.82 -10.29 -9.95
CA SER A 45 -13.16 -10.38 -11.36
C SER A 45 -12.18 -11.28 -12.10
N GLU A 46 -12.51 -11.68 -13.31
CA GLU A 46 -11.72 -12.64 -14.09
C GLU A 46 -10.42 -12.03 -14.60
N THR A 47 -10.47 -10.80 -15.10
CA THR A 47 -9.30 -10.14 -15.70
C THR A 47 -8.73 -9.05 -14.80
N VAL A 48 -7.45 -8.79 -14.96
CA VAL A 48 -6.74 -7.73 -14.21
C VAL A 48 -7.38 -6.37 -14.47
N GLY A 49 -7.69 -6.05 -15.73
CA GLY A 49 -8.21 -4.74 -16.13
C GLY A 49 -9.53 -4.35 -15.46
N GLU A 50 -10.40 -5.32 -15.17
CA GLU A 50 -11.69 -5.10 -14.51
C GLU A 50 -11.55 -4.55 -13.09
N HIS A 51 -10.36 -4.69 -12.48
CA HIS A 51 -10.06 -4.17 -11.16
C HIS A 51 -9.52 -2.74 -11.15
N PHE A 52 -9.29 -2.16 -12.32
CA PHE A 52 -8.70 -0.83 -12.44
C PHE A 52 -9.73 0.19 -12.90
N PRO A 53 -10.26 1.05 -12.02
CA PRO A 53 -11.21 2.09 -12.40
C PRO A 53 -10.57 3.14 -13.32
N ARG A 54 -9.25 3.30 -13.21
CA ARG A 54 -8.40 4.15 -14.06
C ARG A 54 -7.04 3.50 -14.19
N VAL A 55 -6.62 3.30 -15.41
CA VAL A 55 -5.29 2.77 -15.73
C VAL A 55 -4.27 3.90 -15.72
N GLN A 56 -3.17 3.71 -15.00
CA GLN A 56 -1.99 4.57 -15.06
C GLN A 56 -0.84 3.73 -15.62
N ALA A 57 -0.63 3.83 -16.93
CA ALA A 57 0.36 3.02 -17.65
C ALA A 57 1.79 3.21 -17.10
N ASP A 58 2.11 4.42 -16.63
CA ASP A 58 3.39 4.73 -16.01
C ASP A 58 3.62 3.97 -14.68
N ILE A 59 2.59 3.75 -13.89
CA ILE A 59 2.67 2.94 -12.65
C ILE A 59 2.90 1.46 -13.01
N LEU A 60 2.17 0.94 -13.98
CA LEU A 60 2.35 -0.44 -14.44
C LEU A 60 3.76 -0.67 -14.96
N SER A 61 4.26 0.21 -15.81
CA SER A 61 5.62 0.13 -16.36
C SER A 61 6.69 0.18 -15.27
N GLN A 62 6.58 1.07 -14.27
CA GLN A 62 7.51 1.13 -13.14
C GLN A 62 7.54 -0.16 -12.31
N LEU A 63 6.42 -0.89 -12.26
CA LEU A 63 6.33 -2.20 -11.60
C LEU A 63 6.75 -3.37 -12.50
N GLY A 64 7.16 -3.08 -13.74
CA GLY A 64 7.64 -4.08 -14.70
C GLY A 64 6.53 -4.78 -15.46
N PHE A 65 5.39 -4.14 -15.67
CA PHE A 65 4.29 -4.63 -16.49
C PHE A 65 4.13 -3.78 -17.73
N GLU A 66 3.75 -4.44 -18.84
CA GLU A 66 3.30 -3.78 -20.07
C GLU A 66 1.76 -3.68 -20.08
N GLY A 67 1.21 -2.89 -21.01
CA GLY A 67 -0.23 -2.62 -21.06
C GLY A 67 -1.09 -3.87 -21.25
N GLU A 68 -0.57 -4.91 -21.89
CA GLU A 68 -1.24 -6.19 -22.09
C GLU A 68 -1.59 -6.93 -20.79
N VAL A 69 -0.91 -6.61 -19.67
CA VAL A 69 -1.21 -7.20 -18.35
C VAL A 69 -2.68 -7.03 -17.96
N LEU A 70 -3.34 -6.00 -18.45
CA LEU A 70 -4.75 -5.74 -18.16
C LEU A 70 -5.70 -6.80 -18.73
N THR A 71 -5.28 -7.51 -19.78
CA THR A 71 -6.05 -8.61 -20.40
C THR A 71 -5.79 -9.96 -19.74
N TRP A 72 -4.83 -10.04 -18.82
CA TRP A 72 -4.48 -11.31 -18.19
C TRP A 72 -5.56 -11.78 -17.23
N GLN A 73 -5.74 -13.10 -17.20
CA GLN A 73 -6.59 -13.78 -16.22
C GLN A 73 -5.93 -13.72 -14.84
N VAL A 74 -6.68 -13.32 -13.82
CA VAL A 74 -6.18 -13.21 -12.46
C VAL A 74 -5.62 -14.52 -11.91
N GLU A 75 -6.22 -15.64 -12.30
CA GLU A 75 -5.80 -16.99 -11.87
C GLU A 75 -4.37 -17.33 -12.29
N ARG A 76 -3.91 -16.78 -13.40
CA ARG A 76 -2.56 -17.02 -13.97
C ARG A 76 -1.46 -16.24 -13.26
N LEU A 77 -1.81 -15.23 -12.45
CA LEU A 77 -0.85 -14.37 -11.76
C LEU A 77 -0.14 -15.13 -10.63
N SER A 78 1.17 -15.01 -10.57
CA SER A 78 1.96 -15.35 -9.38
C SER A 78 1.58 -14.47 -8.18
N SER A 79 1.94 -14.89 -6.97
CA SER A 79 1.70 -14.10 -5.76
C SER A 79 2.38 -12.71 -5.83
N GLY A 80 3.60 -12.66 -6.35
CA GLY A 80 4.34 -11.40 -6.52
C GLY A 80 3.72 -10.47 -7.56
N GLU A 81 3.20 -10.99 -8.68
CA GLU A 81 2.45 -10.18 -9.66
C GLU A 81 1.16 -9.66 -9.08
N ARG A 82 0.40 -10.50 -8.37
CA ARG A 82 -0.83 -10.07 -7.67
C ARG A 82 -0.54 -8.92 -6.71
N GLN A 83 0.53 -9.01 -5.93
CA GLN A 83 0.87 -7.98 -4.95
C GLN A 83 1.28 -6.67 -5.62
N ARG A 84 2.13 -6.72 -6.66
CA ARG A 84 2.54 -5.52 -7.42
C ARG A 84 1.36 -4.86 -8.14
N LEU A 85 0.47 -5.63 -8.76
CA LEU A 85 -0.74 -5.11 -9.41
C LEU A 85 -1.74 -4.56 -8.39
N ALA A 86 -1.87 -5.16 -7.21
CA ALA A 86 -2.70 -4.62 -6.15
C ALA A 86 -2.18 -3.26 -5.63
N LEU A 87 -0.86 -3.09 -5.55
CA LEU A 87 -0.25 -1.79 -5.27
C LEU A 87 -0.56 -0.76 -6.38
N ALA A 88 -0.44 -1.14 -7.65
CA ALA A 88 -0.80 -0.28 -8.78
C ALA A 88 -2.27 0.17 -8.68
N ARG A 89 -3.18 -0.75 -8.39
CA ARG A 89 -4.61 -0.48 -8.17
C ARG A 89 -4.84 0.49 -7.02
N LEU A 90 -4.14 0.30 -5.90
CA LEU A 90 -4.20 1.20 -4.75
C LEU A 90 -3.79 2.62 -5.14
N LEU A 91 -2.64 2.78 -5.78
CA LEU A 91 -2.08 4.07 -6.18
C LEU A 91 -2.93 4.79 -7.23
N SER A 92 -3.70 4.06 -8.06
CA SER A 92 -4.64 4.62 -9.03
C SER A 92 -5.75 5.47 -8.39
N ASN A 93 -6.08 5.23 -7.12
CA ASN A 93 -7.02 6.02 -6.34
C ASN A 93 -6.40 7.29 -5.73
N GLN A 94 -5.10 7.50 -5.91
CA GLN A 94 -4.33 8.65 -5.41
C GLN A 94 -4.54 8.94 -3.91
N PRO A 95 -4.35 7.95 -3.02
CA PRO A 95 -4.54 8.14 -1.59
C PRO A 95 -3.53 9.15 -1.00
N GLN A 96 -3.94 9.82 0.06
CA GLN A 96 -3.08 10.75 0.82
C GLN A 96 -2.24 10.01 1.88
N VAL A 97 -2.69 8.82 2.27
CA VAL A 97 -1.98 7.94 3.21
C VAL A 97 -1.96 6.53 2.63
N LEU A 98 -0.79 5.92 2.64
CA LEU A 98 -0.59 4.51 2.31
C LEU A 98 -0.40 3.70 3.59
N LEU A 99 -1.19 2.66 3.78
CA LEU A 99 -1.04 1.65 4.82
C LEU A 99 -0.66 0.36 4.11
N LEU A 100 0.62 -0.03 4.20
CA LEU A 100 1.18 -1.16 3.47
C LEU A 100 1.55 -2.28 4.44
N ASP A 101 0.95 -3.45 4.25
CA ASP A 101 1.16 -4.64 5.07
C ASP A 101 1.98 -5.65 4.29
N GLU A 102 3.27 -5.79 4.63
CA GLU A 102 4.22 -6.68 3.97
C GLU A 102 4.20 -6.58 2.42
N PRO A 103 4.25 -5.38 1.83
CA PRO A 103 4.01 -5.21 0.39
C PRO A 103 5.05 -5.87 -0.52
N THR A 104 6.16 -6.34 0.05
CA THR A 104 7.30 -6.94 -0.68
C THR A 104 7.65 -8.36 -0.24
N ALA A 105 6.89 -8.97 0.68
CA ALA A 105 7.23 -10.26 1.30
C ALA A 105 7.42 -11.42 0.31
N ASN A 106 6.73 -11.40 -0.83
CA ASN A 106 6.76 -12.47 -1.84
C ASN A 106 7.41 -12.02 -3.15
N LEU A 107 8.30 -11.02 -3.09
CA LEU A 107 8.94 -10.45 -4.27
C LEU A 107 10.42 -10.83 -4.34
N ASP A 108 10.90 -11.00 -5.56
CA ASP A 108 12.33 -11.06 -5.84
C ASP A 108 13.00 -9.68 -5.57
N PRO A 109 14.33 -9.64 -5.43
CA PRO A 109 15.04 -8.39 -5.10
C PRO A 109 14.81 -7.24 -6.11
N VAL A 110 14.67 -7.55 -7.40
CA VAL A 110 14.45 -6.55 -8.45
C VAL A 110 13.05 -5.96 -8.32
N SER A 111 12.04 -6.81 -8.14
CA SER A 111 10.66 -6.41 -7.93
C SER A 111 10.48 -5.64 -6.62
N THR A 112 11.20 -6.03 -5.55
CA THR A 112 11.23 -5.30 -4.28
C THR A 112 11.73 -3.88 -4.48
N GLN A 113 12.86 -3.69 -5.16
CA GLN A 113 13.40 -2.35 -5.45
C GLN A 113 12.48 -1.50 -6.31
N ARG A 114 11.76 -2.10 -7.28
CA ARG A 114 10.75 -1.39 -8.08
C ARG A 114 9.62 -0.86 -7.22
N VAL A 115 9.10 -1.69 -6.31
CA VAL A 115 8.04 -1.30 -5.37
C VAL A 115 8.52 -0.18 -4.44
N GLU A 116 9.69 -0.33 -3.82
CA GLU A 116 10.28 0.69 -2.95
C GLU A 116 10.41 2.03 -3.68
N ARG A 117 11.01 2.02 -4.86
CA ARG A 117 11.19 3.23 -5.69
C ARG A 117 9.86 3.88 -6.05
N LEU A 118 8.91 3.11 -6.54
CA LEU A 118 7.59 3.62 -6.91
C LEU A 118 6.88 4.27 -5.73
N VAL A 119 6.87 3.61 -4.56
CA VAL A 119 6.23 4.16 -3.35
C VAL A 119 6.93 5.44 -2.91
N MET A 120 8.27 5.44 -2.82
CA MET A 120 9.02 6.63 -2.40
C MET A 120 8.83 7.81 -3.37
N ASP A 121 8.76 7.56 -4.67
CA ASP A 121 8.46 8.58 -5.68
C ASP A 121 7.04 9.09 -5.56
N TYR A 122 6.08 8.21 -5.29
CA TYR A 122 4.69 8.59 -5.04
C TYR A 122 4.58 9.51 -3.82
N LEU A 123 5.19 9.14 -2.69
CA LEU A 123 5.16 9.92 -1.45
C LEU A 123 5.71 11.34 -1.67
N ARG A 124 6.83 11.45 -2.38
CA ARG A 124 7.44 12.75 -2.71
C ARG A 124 6.53 13.60 -3.60
N ARG A 125 6.05 13.03 -4.71
CA ARG A 125 5.22 13.76 -5.70
C ARG A 125 3.86 14.19 -5.15
N LYS A 126 3.24 13.35 -4.32
CA LYS A 126 1.89 13.60 -3.78
C LYS A 126 1.90 14.21 -2.38
N GLN A 127 3.08 14.38 -1.76
CA GLN A 127 3.21 14.77 -0.34
C GLN A 127 2.34 13.89 0.56
N ALA A 128 2.33 12.59 0.25
CA ALA A 128 1.57 11.58 0.96
C ALA A 128 2.36 11.01 2.14
N ALA A 129 1.68 10.45 3.12
CA ALA A 129 2.29 9.71 4.23
C ALA A 129 2.23 8.20 3.95
N CYS A 130 3.16 7.44 4.55
CA CYS A 130 3.14 5.98 4.48
C CYS A 130 3.40 5.38 5.85
N LEU A 131 2.63 4.36 6.20
CA LEU A 131 2.93 3.43 7.27
C LEU A 131 3.18 2.06 6.61
N TRP A 132 4.44 1.62 6.66
CA TRP A 132 4.90 0.39 6.03
C TRP A 132 5.24 -0.64 7.10
N VAL A 133 4.56 -1.77 7.12
CA VAL A 133 4.87 -2.91 7.99
C VAL A 133 5.74 -3.90 7.21
N THR A 134 6.87 -4.29 7.80
CA THR A 134 7.77 -5.29 7.24
C THR A 134 8.64 -5.91 8.33
N HIS A 135 9.11 -7.14 8.09
CA HIS A 135 10.10 -7.83 8.93
C HIS A 135 11.53 -7.76 8.34
N ALA A 136 11.71 -7.19 7.14
CA ALA A 136 13.00 -7.08 6.46
C ALA A 136 13.80 -5.89 7.01
N THR A 137 14.78 -6.16 7.86
CA THR A 137 15.62 -5.12 8.52
C THR A 137 16.39 -4.26 7.53
N ASP A 138 16.96 -4.86 6.50
CA ASP A 138 17.68 -4.17 5.43
C ASP A 138 16.77 -3.21 4.62
N GLN A 139 15.50 -3.56 4.46
CA GLN A 139 14.49 -2.69 3.86
C GLN A 139 14.18 -1.50 4.77
N ILE A 140 14.01 -1.74 6.06
CA ILE A 140 13.76 -0.68 7.04
C ILE A 140 14.86 0.37 6.99
N GLU A 141 16.12 -0.06 6.98
CA GLU A 141 17.29 0.83 6.91
C GLU A 141 17.34 1.68 5.63
N ARG A 142 16.86 1.12 4.50
CA ARG A 142 16.87 1.83 3.21
C ARG A 142 15.77 2.87 3.06
N ILE A 143 14.57 2.63 3.60
CA ILE A 143 13.39 3.44 3.26
C ILE A 143 12.75 4.17 4.42
N ALA A 144 12.99 3.78 5.68
CA ALA A 144 12.31 4.35 6.82
C ALA A 144 12.93 5.68 7.27
N SER A 145 12.11 6.70 7.47
CA SER A 145 12.48 7.93 8.16
C SER A 145 12.23 7.86 9.66
N ARG A 146 11.31 7.03 10.09
CA ARG A 146 11.00 6.74 11.49
C ARG A 146 10.63 5.27 11.63
N ILE A 147 11.04 4.65 12.72
CA ILE A 147 10.84 3.22 12.98
C ILE A 147 10.02 3.09 14.26
N PHE A 148 8.96 2.28 14.19
CA PHE A 148 8.14 1.91 15.33
C PHE A 148 8.21 0.41 15.54
N TYR A 149 8.39 -0.01 16.77
CA TYR A 149 8.34 -1.41 17.18
C TYR A 149 7.04 -1.67 17.93
N LEU A 150 6.30 -2.68 17.53
CA LEU A 150 5.12 -3.15 18.24
C LEU A 150 5.47 -4.44 18.97
N ASP A 151 5.44 -4.40 20.30
CA ASP A 151 5.64 -5.58 21.14
C ASP A 151 4.46 -5.81 22.09
N ARG A 152 4.62 -6.74 23.04
CA ARG A 152 3.60 -7.08 24.04
C ARG A 152 3.30 -5.92 25.01
N HIS A 153 4.18 -4.93 25.10
CA HIS A 153 4.08 -3.80 26.01
C HIS A 153 3.56 -2.54 25.34
N GLY A 154 3.40 -2.56 24.02
CA GLY A 154 2.85 -1.47 23.24
C GLY A 154 3.74 -0.99 22.09
N LEU A 155 3.56 0.26 21.68
CA LEU A 155 4.27 0.86 20.56
C LEU A 155 5.49 1.64 21.06
N GLY A 156 6.69 1.16 20.73
CA GLY A 156 7.95 1.88 20.92
C GLY A 156 8.40 2.60 19.65
N GLN A 157 9.12 3.71 19.78
CA GLN A 157 9.71 4.45 18.64
C GLN A 157 11.23 4.45 18.74
N LYS A 158 11.92 4.23 17.60
CA LYS A 158 13.35 4.46 17.42
C LYS A 158 13.54 5.40 16.23
N MET A 159 14.40 6.40 16.37
CA MET A 159 14.81 7.23 15.22
C MET A 159 15.62 6.36 14.25
N ALA A 160 15.38 6.50 12.96
CA ALA A 160 16.29 5.97 11.94
C ALA A 160 17.61 6.75 12.05
N THR A 161 18.72 6.04 12.02
CA THR A 161 20.07 6.61 12.14
C THR A 161 20.53 7.10 10.78
#